data_939ad2c67672d02c679a25b8020e2b28
#
_entry.id   939ad2c67672d02c679a25b8020e2b28
#
_cell.length_a   1.000
_cell.length_b   1.000
_cell.length_c   1.000
_cell.angle_alpha   90.00
_cell.angle_beta   90.00
_cell.angle_gamma   90.00
#
_symmetry.space_group_name_H-M   'P 1'
#
loop_
_entity.id
_entity.type
_entity.pdbx_description
1 polymer ?
#
loop_
_entity_poly.entity_id
_entity_poly.type
_entity_poly.pdbx_seq_one_letter_code
_entity_poly.pdbx_strand_id
1 'polypeptide(L)'
;MKPQSTSAKTVLLLAALLAPAVCLAVDPASASNEARTEHYFQSIRNDPNALLAFLRQMPKGGDLHNHLVGAIYAETFIGWASDKGLCVDPSSFYLSQPPCGGEKATVPARNALTDRFLYRDMVDAYSMRKWELSGLSGHDHFFDTFDKFIAASYGKTGEMLAETAARAASQHEIYQELMHAAAFPEVMALANSAGWDDDLSRQRNKLLANGMAQVVAAARKEMDDAEAVRNSTLRCATTQPDPGCKIIQRYQYMALRGVPKEIVFAQMVLGFEVASVDPRFVGINLVQPEEWYVARRDFALHMQMLQYLHSVYPKVHIALHAGELAQGMVPSEELTFHVRSSVETGGAERIGHGMDVMYEDRPYQLLRELAQRNVMIEICLTSNATILGVTGNRHPLGEYIRAGVPVALATDDEGVSRSDMTQEYLRGALDQDLSYAQLKKMARTSLEHAFISGASLWSDAGNFMPVKDCATDFRTPQPPSATCRSFLNNNEKANLQWILESQLITFESQPWPSKEGSQHPPNP
;
A
#
# COMPACT_ATOMS: atom_id res chain seq x y z
N MET A 1 9.41 -11.21 -94.23
CA MET A 1 10.55 -10.29 -94.03
C MET A 1 10.06 -9.10 -93.22
N LYS A 2 10.43 -9.07 -91.94
CA LYS A 2 10.26 -7.90 -91.08
C LYS A 2 11.49 -7.93 -90.11
N PRO A 3 12.16 -6.82 -89.83
CA PRO A 3 13.33 -6.77 -89.03
C PRO A 3 13.03 -6.71 -87.52
N GLN A 4 13.86 -7.35 -86.79
CA GLN A 4 13.85 -7.33 -85.34
C GLN A 4 14.45 -6.02 -84.79
N SER A 5 13.75 -5.40 -83.81
CA SER A 5 14.25 -4.25 -83.02
C SER A 5 14.86 -4.74 -81.76
N THR A 6 16.13 -4.47 -81.55
CA THR A 6 16.86 -4.67 -80.31
C THR A 6 16.61 -3.51 -79.37
N SER A 7 16.05 -3.80 -78.19
CA SER A 7 15.86 -2.84 -77.08
C SER A 7 17.06 -2.94 -76.15
N ALA A 8 17.82 -1.86 -76.04
CA ALA A 8 18.86 -1.72 -75.05
C ALA A 8 18.30 -1.43 -73.64
N LYS A 9 18.57 -2.28 -72.67
CA LYS A 9 18.23 -2.04 -71.27
C LYS A 9 19.34 -1.22 -70.62
N THR A 10 19.03 0.02 -70.27
CA THR A 10 19.90 0.88 -69.47
C THR A 10 19.75 0.45 -68.00
N VAL A 11 20.84 -0.02 -67.39
CA VAL A 11 20.95 -0.33 -65.97
C VAL A 11 21.35 0.95 -65.23
N LEU A 12 20.42 1.54 -64.46
CA LEU A 12 20.77 2.59 -63.52
C LEU A 12 21.35 1.95 -62.22
N LEU A 13 22.62 2.18 -61.97
CA LEU A 13 23.24 1.89 -60.66
C LEU A 13 22.83 3.03 -59.69
N LEU A 14 21.96 2.71 -58.72
CA LEU A 14 21.75 3.58 -57.55
C LEU A 14 22.88 3.32 -56.55
N ALA A 15 23.79 4.26 -56.43
CA ALA A 15 24.80 4.29 -55.32
C ALA A 15 24.07 4.77 -54.04
N ALA A 16 23.77 3.85 -53.14
CA ALA A 16 23.30 4.18 -51.80
C ALA A 16 24.48 4.75 -50.99
N LEU A 17 24.46 6.04 -50.73
CA LEU A 17 25.35 6.71 -49.76
C LEU A 17 24.91 6.27 -48.33
N LEU A 18 25.63 5.33 -47.75
CA LEU A 18 25.65 5.02 -46.33
C LEU A 18 26.30 6.21 -45.57
N ALA A 19 25.50 7.14 -45.08
CA ALA A 19 25.99 8.09 -44.11
C ALA A 19 26.19 7.35 -42.78
N PRO A 20 27.33 7.45 -42.11
CA PRO A 20 27.51 6.89 -40.78
C PRO A 20 26.56 7.65 -39.83
N ALA A 21 25.69 6.92 -39.13
CA ALA A 21 24.95 7.45 -38.00
C ALA A 21 25.97 7.83 -36.91
N VAL A 22 26.30 9.12 -36.84
CA VAL A 22 27.07 9.64 -35.71
C VAL A 22 26.13 9.58 -34.50
N CYS A 23 26.29 8.54 -33.67
CA CYS A 23 25.80 8.55 -32.31
C CYS A 23 26.49 9.72 -31.60
N LEU A 24 25.83 10.86 -31.53
CA LEU A 24 26.25 11.93 -30.63
C LEU A 24 26.14 11.39 -29.21
N ALA A 25 27.26 11.00 -28.61
CA ALA A 25 27.35 10.78 -27.19
C ALA A 25 26.95 12.10 -26.52
N VAL A 26 25.83 12.13 -25.84
CA VAL A 26 25.42 13.27 -25.03
C VAL A 26 26.47 13.42 -23.94
N ASP A 27 27.10 14.59 -23.85
CA ASP A 27 28.07 14.90 -22.82
C ASP A 27 27.42 14.67 -21.44
N PRO A 28 27.97 13.81 -20.57
CA PRO A 28 27.42 13.55 -19.25
C PRO A 28 27.22 14.81 -18.40
N ALA A 29 27.97 15.87 -18.67
CA ALA A 29 27.85 17.16 -17.99
C ALA A 29 26.56 17.94 -18.37
N SER A 30 25.89 17.60 -19.48
CA SER A 30 24.63 18.22 -19.93
C SER A 30 23.37 17.45 -19.55
N ALA A 31 23.52 16.25 -18.98
CA ALA A 31 22.39 15.43 -18.56
C ALA A 31 21.65 16.05 -17.35
N SER A 32 20.30 15.94 -17.34
CA SER A 32 19.52 16.35 -16.18
C SER A 32 19.90 15.56 -14.93
N ASN A 33 19.62 16.10 -13.73
CA ASN A 33 19.84 15.40 -12.47
C ASN A 33 19.13 14.03 -12.46
N GLU A 34 17.89 13.97 -12.93
CA GLU A 34 17.13 12.74 -13.08
C GLU A 34 17.82 11.71 -14.01
N ALA A 35 18.32 12.16 -15.16
CA ALA A 35 19.02 11.28 -16.08
C ALA A 35 20.33 10.74 -15.50
N ARG A 36 21.09 11.55 -14.72
CA ARG A 36 22.27 11.08 -14.01
C ARG A 36 21.93 10.08 -12.91
N THR A 37 20.85 10.33 -12.18
CA THR A 37 20.36 9.42 -11.14
C THR A 37 19.90 8.09 -11.75
N GLU A 38 19.15 8.11 -12.86
CA GLU A 38 18.78 6.90 -13.61
C GLU A 38 20.03 6.13 -14.08
N HIS A 39 21.03 6.83 -14.64
CA HIS A 39 22.26 6.19 -15.08
C HIS A 39 22.99 5.50 -13.91
N TYR A 40 23.10 6.18 -12.77
CA TYR A 40 23.69 5.58 -11.57
C TYR A 40 22.88 4.38 -11.08
N PHE A 41 21.55 4.50 -10.98
CA PHE A 41 20.66 3.40 -10.61
C PHE A 41 20.88 2.18 -11.50
N GLN A 42 20.93 2.34 -12.82
CA GLN A 42 21.20 1.24 -13.76
C GLN A 42 22.60 0.63 -13.54
N SER A 43 23.57 1.46 -13.18
CA SER A 43 24.94 0.99 -12.95
C SER A 43 25.11 0.09 -11.73
N ILE A 44 24.25 0.26 -10.72
CA ILE A 44 24.26 -0.49 -9.45
C ILE A 44 23.21 -1.60 -9.40
N ARG A 45 22.37 -1.74 -10.43
CA ARG A 45 21.23 -2.64 -10.45
C ARG A 45 21.56 -4.10 -10.09
N ASN A 46 22.74 -4.58 -10.49
CA ASN A 46 23.23 -5.93 -10.22
C ASN A 46 24.00 -6.03 -8.89
N ASP A 47 24.01 -4.97 -8.08
CA ASP A 47 24.56 -4.96 -6.72
C ASP A 47 23.44 -4.68 -5.72
N PRO A 48 22.83 -5.72 -5.13
CA PRO A 48 21.71 -5.55 -4.21
C PRO A 48 22.01 -4.66 -3.01
N ASN A 49 23.27 -4.63 -2.53
CA ASN A 49 23.65 -3.81 -1.38
C ASN A 49 23.73 -2.32 -1.76
N ALA A 50 24.35 -2.00 -2.90
CA ALA A 50 24.40 -0.63 -3.40
C ALA A 50 22.99 -0.12 -3.75
N LEU A 51 22.17 -0.98 -4.39
CA LEU A 51 20.80 -0.67 -4.73
C LEU A 51 19.92 -0.44 -3.47
N LEU A 52 20.06 -1.27 -2.45
CA LEU A 52 19.38 -1.09 -1.17
C LEU A 52 19.79 0.25 -0.53
N ALA A 53 21.08 0.58 -0.48
CA ALA A 53 21.57 1.83 0.08
C ALA A 53 21.03 3.06 -0.68
N PHE A 54 20.91 2.98 -2.00
CA PHE A 54 20.29 3.99 -2.84
C PHE A 54 18.79 4.13 -2.53
N LEU A 55 18.04 3.03 -2.54
CA LEU A 55 16.59 3.02 -2.33
C LEU A 55 16.20 3.44 -0.91
N ARG A 56 17.04 3.19 0.10
CA ARG A 56 16.79 3.69 1.46
C ARG A 56 16.74 5.21 1.54
N GLN A 57 17.44 5.93 0.65
CA GLN A 57 17.47 7.39 0.63
C GLN A 57 16.43 7.98 -0.33
N MET A 58 15.87 7.17 -1.24
CA MET A 58 14.90 7.62 -2.22
C MET A 58 13.58 8.04 -1.56
N PRO A 59 13.04 9.25 -1.86
CA PRO A 59 11.69 9.64 -1.43
C PRO A 59 10.62 8.74 -2.05
N LYS A 60 9.66 8.27 -1.22
CA LYS A 60 8.69 7.23 -1.62
C LYS A 60 7.24 7.70 -1.65
N GLY A 61 6.98 8.98 -1.29
CA GLY A 61 5.61 9.51 -1.31
C GLY A 61 4.78 8.99 -0.14
N GLY A 62 3.76 8.20 -0.43
CA GLY A 62 2.86 7.66 0.59
C GLY A 62 2.63 6.16 0.45
N ASP A 63 2.31 5.53 1.57
CA ASP A 63 1.80 4.17 1.66
C ASP A 63 0.27 4.21 1.80
N LEU A 64 -0.44 3.70 0.81
CA LEU A 64 -1.91 3.78 0.74
C LEU A 64 -2.60 2.46 1.10
N HIS A 65 -1.83 1.39 1.33
CA HIS A 65 -2.32 0.08 1.69
C HIS A 65 -1.46 -0.51 2.81
N ASN A 66 -1.84 -0.21 4.04
CA ASN A 66 -1.12 -0.63 5.23
C ASN A 66 -2.11 -0.96 6.35
N HIS A 67 -2.03 -2.17 6.89
CA HIS A 67 -2.86 -2.63 8.01
C HIS A 67 -2.18 -2.26 9.31
N LEU A 68 -2.77 -1.35 10.09
CA LEU A 68 -2.16 -0.83 11.32
C LEU A 68 -1.68 -1.93 12.27
N VAL A 69 -2.47 -2.98 12.47
CA VAL A 69 -2.10 -4.09 13.35
C VAL A 69 -1.01 -4.96 12.72
N GLY A 70 -1.16 -5.30 11.44
CA GLY A 70 -0.19 -6.14 10.73
C GLY A 70 1.14 -5.46 10.42
N ALA A 71 1.18 -4.13 10.52
CA ALA A 71 2.41 -3.36 10.38
C ALA A 71 3.34 -3.46 11.59
N ILE A 72 2.87 -4.00 12.73
CA ILE A 72 3.67 -4.06 13.96
C ILE A 72 4.54 -5.31 13.98
N TYR A 73 5.81 -5.16 14.34
CA TYR A 73 6.72 -6.30 14.41
C TYR A 73 6.41 -7.22 15.59
N ALA A 74 6.65 -8.51 15.40
CA ALA A 74 6.47 -9.56 16.40
C ALA A 74 7.14 -9.24 17.75
N GLU A 75 8.32 -8.62 17.70
CA GLU A 75 9.09 -8.20 18.86
C GLU A 75 8.32 -7.22 19.75
N THR A 76 7.61 -6.29 19.14
CA THR A 76 6.76 -5.31 19.83
C THR A 76 5.57 -6.00 20.50
N PHE A 77 4.89 -6.91 19.80
CA PHE A 77 3.78 -7.69 20.37
C PHE A 77 4.22 -8.54 21.56
N ILE A 78 5.41 -9.15 21.52
CA ILE A 78 5.98 -9.91 22.63
C ILE A 78 6.22 -8.99 23.83
N GLY A 79 6.75 -7.78 23.61
CA GLY A 79 6.90 -6.77 24.65
C GLY A 79 5.56 -6.39 25.30
N TRP A 80 4.56 -6.06 24.48
CA TRP A 80 3.22 -5.72 25.00
C TRP A 80 2.52 -6.88 25.69
N ALA A 81 2.69 -8.10 25.22
CA ALA A 81 2.16 -9.29 25.90
C ALA A 81 2.78 -9.46 27.29
N SER A 82 4.10 -9.22 27.40
CA SER A 82 4.81 -9.21 28.69
C SER A 82 4.27 -8.15 29.64
N ASP A 83 4.14 -6.90 29.17
CA ASP A 83 3.69 -5.75 29.97
C ASP A 83 2.25 -5.92 30.47
N LYS A 84 1.39 -6.54 29.66
CA LYS A 84 0.00 -6.86 30.01
C LYS A 84 -0.12 -8.10 30.89
N GLY A 85 0.96 -8.82 31.17
CA GLY A 85 0.93 -10.06 31.93
C GLY A 85 0.17 -11.21 31.24
N LEU A 86 0.09 -11.19 29.91
CA LEU A 86 -0.57 -12.24 29.14
C LEU A 86 0.17 -13.58 29.27
N CYS A 87 -0.55 -14.66 29.01
CA CYS A 87 -0.04 -16.01 28.93
C CYS A 87 0.15 -16.41 27.47
N VAL A 88 1.17 -17.21 27.19
CA VAL A 88 1.39 -17.84 25.87
C VAL A 88 1.33 -19.35 26.01
N ASP A 89 0.68 -20.01 25.09
CA ASP A 89 0.74 -21.48 24.93
C ASP A 89 2.05 -21.83 24.21
N PRO A 90 2.98 -22.58 24.84
CA PRO A 90 4.28 -22.87 24.22
C PRO A 90 4.20 -23.78 22.98
N SER A 91 3.06 -24.43 22.72
CA SER A 91 2.87 -25.32 21.59
C SER A 91 2.24 -24.66 20.38
N SER A 92 1.33 -23.72 20.59
CA SER A 92 0.58 -23.03 19.55
C SER A 92 0.90 -21.53 19.44
N PHE A 93 1.54 -20.95 20.46
CA PHE A 93 1.91 -19.54 20.58
C PHE A 93 0.72 -18.56 20.67
N TYR A 94 -0.51 -19.04 20.85
CA TYR A 94 -1.66 -18.16 21.10
C TYR A 94 -1.54 -17.47 22.45
N LEU A 95 -1.82 -16.17 22.45
CA LEU A 95 -1.90 -15.38 23.67
C LEU A 95 -3.27 -15.51 24.32
N SER A 96 -3.28 -15.54 25.66
CA SER A 96 -4.50 -15.61 26.47
C SER A 96 -4.40 -14.74 27.71
N GLN A 97 -5.57 -14.44 28.32
CA GLN A 97 -5.63 -13.70 29.57
C GLN A 97 -5.14 -14.57 30.76
N PRO A 98 -4.52 -13.94 31.80
CA PRO A 98 -4.15 -14.64 33.01
C PRO A 98 -5.38 -15.18 33.75
N PRO A 99 -5.21 -16.21 34.64
CA PRO A 99 -3.97 -16.79 35.09
C PRO A 99 -3.36 -17.80 34.11
N CYS A 100 -2.00 -17.85 34.08
CA CYS A 100 -1.27 -18.84 33.30
C CYS A 100 -1.26 -20.22 33.98
N GLY A 101 -1.06 -21.28 33.18
CA GLY A 101 -1.12 -22.66 33.62
C GLY A 101 -2.39 -23.38 33.15
N GLY A 102 -2.86 -24.32 33.96
CA GLY A 102 -4.06 -25.12 33.65
C GLY A 102 -3.82 -26.20 32.59
N GLU A 103 -4.90 -26.71 31.99
CA GLU A 103 -4.85 -27.82 31.02
C GLU A 103 -3.99 -27.52 29.78
N LYS A 104 -3.95 -26.25 29.35
CA LYS A 104 -3.15 -25.81 28.19
C LYS A 104 -1.68 -25.58 28.54
N ALA A 105 -1.26 -25.75 29.82
CA ALA A 105 0.11 -25.53 30.29
C ALA A 105 0.72 -24.18 29.84
N THR A 106 -0.12 -23.13 29.73
CA THR A 106 0.35 -21.79 29.32
C THR A 106 1.36 -21.22 30.30
N VAL A 107 2.32 -20.46 29.78
CA VAL A 107 3.35 -19.78 30.59
C VAL A 107 3.21 -18.27 30.45
N PRO A 108 3.69 -17.47 31.44
CA PRO A 108 3.70 -16.02 31.30
C PRO A 108 4.49 -15.58 30.06
N ALA A 109 3.92 -14.72 29.23
CA ALA A 109 4.57 -14.22 28.00
C ALA A 109 5.91 -13.52 28.31
N ARG A 110 6.05 -12.89 29.50
CA ARG A 110 7.32 -12.28 29.96
C ARG A 110 8.50 -13.28 30.03
N ASN A 111 8.24 -14.58 30.09
CA ASN A 111 9.30 -15.59 30.07
C ASN A 111 10.11 -15.53 28.77
N ALA A 112 9.50 -15.11 27.67
CA ALA A 112 10.18 -14.92 26.39
C ALA A 112 11.33 -13.89 26.48
N LEU A 113 11.26 -12.92 27.37
CA LEU A 113 12.33 -11.90 27.54
C LEU A 113 13.63 -12.47 28.12
N THR A 114 13.58 -13.65 28.71
CA THR A 114 14.75 -14.33 29.30
C THR A 114 15.00 -15.72 28.71
N ASP A 115 13.98 -16.34 28.11
CA ASP A 115 14.09 -17.60 27.40
C ASP A 115 14.23 -17.34 25.88
N ARG A 116 15.48 -17.45 25.40
CA ARG A 116 15.80 -17.22 23.97
C ARG A 116 15.07 -18.16 23.00
N PHE A 117 14.68 -19.36 23.44
CA PHE A 117 13.99 -20.32 22.59
C PHE A 117 12.52 -19.94 22.45
N LEU A 118 11.85 -19.66 23.56
CA LEU A 118 10.48 -19.17 23.54
C LEU A 118 10.37 -17.86 22.74
N TYR A 119 11.30 -16.90 22.95
CA TYR A 119 11.34 -15.64 22.19
C TYR A 119 11.47 -15.87 20.67
N ARG A 120 12.43 -16.71 20.27
CA ARG A 120 12.66 -17.06 18.88
C ARG A 120 11.41 -17.67 18.25
N ASP A 121 10.80 -18.62 18.94
CA ASP A 121 9.67 -19.39 18.43
C ASP A 121 8.40 -18.52 18.37
N MET A 122 8.21 -17.60 19.31
CA MET A 122 7.15 -16.57 19.23
C MET A 122 7.37 -15.61 18.06
N VAL A 123 8.61 -15.15 17.79
CA VAL A 123 8.88 -14.30 16.60
C VAL A 123 8.59 -15.05 15.30
N ASP A 124 8.96 -16.34 15.22
CA ASP A 124 8.64 -17.17 14.05
C ASP A 124 7.13 -17.39 13.91
N ALA A 125 6.40 -17.54 15.02
CA ALA A 125 4.96 -17.75 15.04
C ALA A 125 4.12 -16.49 14.74
N TYR A 126 4.67 -15.29 15.01
CA TYR A 126 3.99 -14.00 14.85
C TYR A 126 4.39 -13.25 13.57
N SER A 127 5.19 -13.87 12.70
CA SER A 127 5.67 -13.25 11.47
C SER A 127 6.04 -14.29 10.42
N MET A 128 6.27 -13.85 9.21
CA MET A 128 6.71 -14.69 8.10
C MET A 128 8.19 -15.14 8.18
N ARG A 129 8.84 -14.92 9.34
CA ARG A 129 10.20 -15.40 9.55
C ARG A 129 10.22 -16.93 9.58
N LYS A 130 10.90 -17.55 8.60
CA LYS A 130 11.05 -19.02 8.47
C LYS A 130 9.73 -19.79 8.34
N TRP A 131 8.69 -19.16 7.81
CA TRP A 131 7.39 -19.78 7.63
C TRP A 131 7.46 -21.10 6.84
N GLU A 132 8.44 -21.22 5.92
CA GLU A 132 8.66 -22.43 5.12
C GLU A 132 8.95 -23.68 5.99
N LEU A 133 9.38 -23.48 7.25
CA LEU A 133 9.62 -24.56 8.22
C LEU A 133 8.40 -24.89 9.07
N SER A 134 7.31 -24.12 8.97
CA SER A 134 6.10 -24.32 9.78
C SER A 134 5.28 -25.55 9.34
N GLY A 135 5.45 -26.00 8.10
CA GLY A 135 4.62 -27.04 7.48
C GLY A 135 3.27 -26.54 6.95
N LEU A 136 2.99 -25.23 7.08
CA LEU A 136 1.83 -24.55 6.50
C LEU A 136 2.19 -23.92 5.15
N SER A 137 1.17 -23.58 4.37
CA SER A 137 1.35 -22.68 3.23
C SER A 137 1.73 -21.28 3.71
N GLY A 138 2.34 -20.45 2.85
CA GLY A 138 2.59 -19.03 3.19
C GLY A 138 1.30 -18.33 3.57
N HIS A 139 0.22 -18.58 2.83
CA HIS A 139 -1.13 -18.10 3.10
C HIS A 139 -1.61 -18.48 4.51
N ASP A 140 -1.65 -19.77 4.82
CA ASP A 140 -2.21 -20.23 6.10
C ASP A 140 -1.37 -19.76 7.29
N HIS A 141 -0.04 -19.77 7.14
CA HIS A 141 0.86 -19.25 8.18
C HIS A 141 0.65 -17.75 8.41
N PHE A 142 0.52 -16.97 7.33
CA PHE A 142 0.32 -15.53 7.41
C PHE A 142 -0.94 -15.18 8.20
N PHE A 143 -2.09 -15.71 7.81
CA PHE A 143 -3.36 -15.40 8.48
C PHE A 143 -3.45 -15.96 9.90
N ASP A 144 -2.81 -17.10 10.18
CA ASP A 144 -2.75 -17.70 11.53
C ASP A 144 -1.92 -16.83 12.51
N THR A 145 -1.01 -15.97 12.04
CA THR A 145 -0.24 -15.08 12.91
C THR A 145 -1.13 -14.13 13.70
N PHE A 146 -2.18 -13.59 13.08
CA PHE A 146 -3.04 -12.58 13.70
C PHE A 146 -3.76 -13.11 14.93
N ASP A 147 -4.36 -14.30 14.85
CA ASP A 147 -5.05 -14.92 15.96
C ASP A 147 -4.12 -15.20 17.14
N LYS A 148 -2.83 -15.41 16.89
CA LYS A 148 -1.85 -15.65 17.92
C LYS A 148 -1.53 -14.41 18.74
N PHE A 149 -1.31 -13.26 18.07
CA PHE A 149 -0.81 -12.05 18.75
C PHE A 149 -1.88 -10.99 19.04
N ILE A 150 -3.08 -11.07 18.44
CA ILE A 150 -4.08 -9.98 18.50
C ILE A 150 -4.40 -9.51 19.93
N ALA A 151 -4.39 -10.40 20.91
CA ALA A 151 -4.63 -10.04 22.33
C ALA A 151 -3.60 -9.03 22.86
N ALA A 152 -2.39 -8.98 22.32
CA ALA A 152 -1.39 -8.00 22.68
C ALA A 152 -1.69 -6.61 22.12
N SER A 153 -2.40 -6.49 21.00
CA SER A 153 -2.68 -5.22 20.34
C SER A 153 -3.79 -4.39 21.02
N TYR A 154 -4.72 -5.01 21.75
CA TYR A 154 -5.85 -4.30 22.34
C TYR A 154 -5.42 -3.11 23.20
N GLY A 155 -5.98 -1.93 22.93
CA GLY A 155 -5.64 -0.68 23.61
C GLY A 155 -4.23 -0.16 23.33
N LYS A 156 -3.62 -0.57 22.20
CA LYS A 156 -2.29 -0.15 21.75
C LYS A 156 -2.31 0.65 20.45
N THR A 157 -3.50 1.12 20.02
CA THR A 157 -3.67 1.86 18.77
C THR A 157 -2.69 3.02 18.65
N GLY A 158 -2.48 3.79 19.71
CA GLY A 158 -1.57 4.95 19.68
C GLY A 158 -0.10 4.57 19.56
N GLU A 159 0.34 3.53 20.24
CA GLU A 159 1.71 3.00 20.12
C GLU A 159 1.94 2.39 18.73
N MET A 160 0.92 1.74 18.14
CA MET A 160 0.97 1.25 16.75
C MET A 160 1.13 2.40 15.76
N LEU A 161 0.36 3.48 15.92
CA LEU A 161 0.50 4.71 15.10
C LEU A 161 1.90 5.32 15.24
N ALA A 162 2.48 5.31 16.44
CA ALA A 162 3.82 5.82 16.66
C ALA A 162 4.89 4.97 15.96
N GLU A 163 4.79 3.65 16.05
CA GLU A 163 5.75 2.72 15.42
C GLU A 163 5.71 2.87 13.88
N THR A 164 4.52 2.86 13.28
CA THR A 164 4.37 3.00 11.82
C THR A 164 4.86 4.36 11.34
N ALA A 165 4.54 5.46 12.05
CA ALA A 165 5.02 6.79 11.68
C ALA A 165 6.56 6.93 11.77
N ALA A 166 7.19 6.37 12.82
CA ALA A 166 8.65 6.38 12.96
C ALA A 166 9.32 5.58 11.81
N ARG A 167 8.75 4.44 11.45
CA ARG A 167 9.21 3.60 10.35
C ARG A 167 9.06 4.32 9.02
N ALA A 168 7.89 4.88 8.70
CA ALA A 168 7.65 5.65 7.49
C ALA A 168 8.66 6.80 7.32
N ALA A 169 8.92 7.55 8.40
CA ALA A 169 9.93 8.62 8.37
C ALA A 169 11.33 8.08 8.03
N SER A 170 11.71 6.92 8.56
CA SER A 170 13.00 6.27 8.26
C SER A 170 13.11 5.74 6.83
N GLN A 171 11.96 5.53 6.17
CA GLN A 171 11.82 5.08 4.78
C GLN A 171 11.69 6.22 3.78
N HIS A 172 11.69 7.48 4.24
CA HIS A 172 11.41 8.67 3.42
C HIS A 172 10.02 8.69 2.78
N GLU A 173 9.04 8.15 3.48
CA GLU A 173 7.62 8.41 3.24
C GLU A 173 7.22 9.72 3.91
N ILE A 174 6.09 10.29 3.48
CA ILE A 174 5.53 11.53 4.07
C ILE A 174 4.05 11.40 4.43
N TYR A 175 3.40 10.31 3.98
CA TYR A 175 1.97 10.08 4.13
C TYR A 175 1.66 8.59 4.25
N GLN A 176 0.67 8.25 5.09
CA GLN A 176 0.14 6.89 5.21
C GLN A 176 -1.39 6.91 5.27
N GLU A 177 -2.04 5.97 4.59
CA GLU A 177 -3.44 5.60 4.82
C GLU A 177 -3.49 4.24 5.50
N LEU A 178 -3.81 4.26 6.79
CA LEU A 178 -3.78 3.08 7.64
C LEU A 178 -5.18 2.47 7.77
N MET A 179 -5.32 1.18 7.50
CA MET A 179 -6.55 0.44 7.70
C MET A 179 -6.72 0.09 9.18
N HIS A 180 -7.83 0.54 9.78
CA HIS A 180 -8.15 0.31 11.18
C HIS A 180 -9.66 0.16 11.42
N ALA A 181 -10.06 -0.84 12.22
CA ALA A 181 -11.44 -1.10 12.61
C ALA A 181 -11.77 -0.43 13.95
N ALA A 182 -11.87 0.90 13.95
CA ALA A 182 -12.19 1.66 15.16
C ALA A 182 -13.58 1.30 15.70
N ALA A 183 -13.74 1.25 17.03
CA ALA A 183 -14.97 0.88 17.74
C ALA A 183 -15.56 -0.48 17.30
N PHE A 184 -14.69 -1.45 16.99
CA PHE A 184 -15.12 -2.77 16.51
C PHE A 184 -16.02 -3.54 17.49
N PRO A 185 -15.76 -3.60 18.82
CA PRO A 185 -16.66 -4.23 19.78
C PRO A 185 -18.06 -3.59 19.82
N GLU A 186 -18.13 -2.26 19.74
CA GLU A 186 -19.37 -1.51 19.80
C GLU A 186 -20.23 -1.74 18.55
N VAL A 187 -19.64 -1.74 17.35
CA VAL A 187 -20.38 -1.99 16.11
C VAL A 187 -20.87 -3.42 16.03
N MET A 188 -20.09 -4.39 16.52
CA MET A 188 -20.54 -5.79 16.62
C MET A 188 -21.73 -5.95 17.56
N ALA A 189 -21.68 -5.32 18.74
CA ALA A 189 -22.78 -5.35 19.71
C ALA A 189 -24.05 -4.71 19.10
N LEU A 190 -23.91 -3.59 18.40
CA LEU A 190 -25.00 -2.92 17.70
C LEU A 190 -25.61 -3.82 16.60
N ALA A 191 -24.77 -4.44 15.75
CA ALA A 191 -25.22 -5.33 14.69
C ALA A 191 -26.03 -6.52 15.25
N ASN A 192 -25.50 -7.19 16.27
CA ASN A 192 -26.14 -8.33 16.92
C ASN A 192 -27.50 -7.94 17.53
N SER A 193 -27.60 -6.78 18.14
CA SER A 193 -28.87 -6.29 18.73
C SER A 193 -29.90 -5.88 17.68
N ALA A 194 -29.44 -5.32 16.56
CA ALA A 194 -30.31 -4.89 15.46
C ALA A 194 -30.81 -6.09 14.63
N GLY A 195 -30.01 -7.15 14.46
CA GLY A 195 -30.30 -8.26 13.55
C GLY A 195 -30.32 -7.78 12.09
N TRP A 196 -30.89 -8.58 11.19
CA TRP A 196 -30.85 -8.35 9.74
C TRP A 196 -32.23 -8.02 9.14
N ASP A 197 -32.26 -7.13 8.15
CA ASP A 197 -33.34 -6.87 7.20
C ASP A 197 -32.76 -6.89 5.78
N ASP A 198 -33.41 -7.61 4.85
CA ASP A 198 -32.92 -7.72 3.46
C ASP A 198 -33.04 -6.41 2.66
N ASP A 199 -33.83 -5.42 3.11
CA ASP A 199 -33.83 -4.07 2.56
C ASP A 199 -32.73 -3.24 3.22
N LEU A 200 -31.69 -2.93 2.47
CA LEU A 200 -30.51 -2.22 2.95
C LEU A 200 -30.85 -0.82 3.52
N SER A 201 -31.87 -0.15 2.97
CA SER A 201 -32.31 1.16 3.47
C SER A 201 -32.96 1.03 4.86
N ARG A 202 -33.85 0.02 5.03
CA ARG A 202 -34.44 -0.26 6.35
C ARG A 202 -33.38 -0.72 7.34
N GLN A 203 -32.47 -1.59 6.91
CA GLN A 203 -31.37 -2.06 7.77
C GLN A 203 -30.48 -0.92 8.24
N ARG A 204 -30.05 -0.02 7.31
CA ARG A 204 -29.31 1.20 7.70
C ARG A 204 -30.08 2.06 8.70
N ASN A 205 -31.35 2.38 8.41
CA ASN A 205 -32.17 3.22 9.29
C ASN A 205 -32.34 2.59 10.68
N LYS A 206 -32.45 1.26 10.75
CA LYS A 206 -32.49 0.50 11.99
C LYS A 206 -31.20 0.64 12.81
N LEU A 207 -30.03 0.52 12.17
CA LEU A 207 -28.73 0.73 12.81
C LEU A 207 -28.60 2.17 13.34
N LEU A 208 -29.00 3.16 12.54
CA LEU A 208 -28.99 4.58 12.95
C LEU A 208 -29.88 4.83 14.16
N ALA A 209 -31.09 4.27 14.14
CA ALA A 209 -32.08 4.44 15.25
C ALA A 209 -31.62 3.72 16.53
N ASN A 210 -30.84 2.66 16.44
CA ASN A 210 -30.40 1.81 17.56
C ASN A 210 -29.04 2.21 18.15
N GLY A 211 -28.44 3.33 17.73
CA GLY A 211 -27.25 3.84 18.40
C GLY A 211 -25.99 3.98 17.57
N MET A 212 -26.06 3.95 16.25
CA MET A 212 -24.88 4.16 15.39
C MET A 212 -24.14 5.46 15.71
N ALA A 213 -24.86 6.53 16.05
CA ALA A 213 -24.23 7.81 16.41
C ALA A 213 -23.31 7.71 17.62
N GLN A 214 -23.64 6.86 18.60
CA GLN A 214 -22.80 6.58 19.76
C GLN A 214 -21.54 5.78 19.36
N VAL A 215 -21.67 4.84 18.42
CA VAL A 215 -20.53 4.07 17.89
C VAL A 215 -19.59 4.97 17.09
N VAL A 216 -20.13 5.89 16.28
CA VAL A 216 -19.34 6.92 15.58
C VAL A 216 -18.56 7.79 16.58
N ALA A 217 -19.22 8.22 17.68
CA ALA A 217 -18.55 8.99 18.72
C ALA A 217 -17.43 8.18 19.42
N ALA A 218 -17.64 6.89 19.66
CA ALA A 218 -16.63 5.99 20.22
C ALA A 218 -15.43 5.84 19.28
N ALA A 219 -15.66 5.62 17.99
CA ALA A 219 -14.60 5.53 16.99
C ALA A 219 -13.74 6.81 16.92
N ARG A 220 -14.38 7.97 16.92
CA ARG A 220 -13.66 9.26 16.92
C ARG A 220 -12.85 9.45 18.18
N LYS A 221 -13.43 9.12 19.35
CA LYS A 221 -12.72 9.20 20.63
C LYS A 221 -11.52 8.26 20.70
N GLU A 222 -11.65 7.03 20.20
CA GLU A 222 -10.52 6.10 20.10
C GLU A 222 -9.36 6.72 19.32
N MET A 223 -9.63 7.35 18.19
CA MET A 223 -8.59 7.99 17.40
C MET A 223 -8.02 9.26 18.04
N ASP A 224 -8.84 10.06 18.77
CA ASP A 224 -8.34 11.19 19.54
C ASP A 224 -7.35 10.75 20.62
N ASP A 225 -7.70 9.69 21.35
CA ASP A 225 -6.84 9.10 22.40
C ASP A 225 -5.56 8.48 21.78
N ALA A 226 -5.71 7.77 20.66
CA ALA A 226 -4.60 7.13 19.95
C ALA A 226 -3.58 8.15 19.41
N GLU A 227 -4.04 9.23 18.79
CA GLU A 227 -3.15 10.29 18.27
C GLU A 227 -2.46 11.04 19.41
N ALA A 228 -3.12 11.21 20.56
CA ALA A 228 -2.47 11.78 21.75
C ALA A 228 -1.34 10.88 22.26
N VAL A 229 -1.55 9.56 22.31
CA VAL A 229 -0.51 8.57 22.69
C VAL A 229 0.61 8.56 21.65
N ARG A 230 0.29 8.51 20.34
CA ARG A 230 1.27 8.63 19.25
C ARG A 230 2.17 9.84 19.44
N ASN A 231 1.59 11.02 19.60
CA ASN A 231 2.32 12.28 19.71
C ASN A 231 3.19 12.33 20.97
N SER A 232 2.73 11.74 22.07
CA SER A 232 3.51 11.59 23.31
C SER A 232 4.68 10.64 23.12
N THR A 233 4.46 9.47 22.52
CA THR A 233 5.47 8.44 22.25
C THR A 233 6.58 8.98 21.35
N LEU A 234 6.22 9.70 20.30
CA LEU A 234 7.14 10.35 19.35
C LEU A 234 7.74 11.66 19.90
N ARG A 235 7.30 12.12 21.07
CA ARG A 235 7.78 13.37 21.70
C ARG A 235 7.57 14.60 20.83
N CYS A 236 6.45 14.67 20.12
CA CYS A 236 6.21 15.69 19.08
C CYS A 236 6.19 17.13 19.65
N ALA A 237 5.86 17.32 20.91
CA ALA A 237 5.86 18.65 21.58
C ALA A 237 7.20 19.05 22.21
N THR A 238 8.28 18.26 22.01
CA THR A 238 9.59 18.52 22.63
C THR A 238 10.53 19.23 21.68
N THR A 239 11.71 19.64 22.18
CA THR A 239 12.79 20.26 21.39
C THR A 239 13.51 19.24 20.47
N GLN A 240 13.32 17.96 20.69
CA GLN A 240 13.90 16.86 19.91
C GLN A 240 12.81 15.84 19.53
N PRO A 241 11.85 16.24 18.68
CA PRO A 241 10.79 15.34 18.24
C PRO A 241 11.35 14.24 17.35
N ASP A 242 10.71 13.08 17.40
CA ASP A 242 10.97 12.01 16.44
C ASP A 242 10.57 12.47 15.02
N PRO A 243 11.33 12.10 13.97
CA PRO A 243 10.96 12.41 12.59
C PRO A 243 9.55 11.94 12.20
N GLY A 244 9.05 10.86 12.80
CA GLY A 244 7.69 10.34 12.64
C GLY A 244 6.59 11.37 12.95
N CYS A 245 6.89 12.40 13.76
CA CYS A 245 5.94 13.50 14.01
C CYS A 245 5.51 14.26 12.74
N LYS A 246 6.31 14.19 11.67
CA LYS A 246 6.02 14.86 10.39
C LYS A 246 5.20 14.01 9.43
N ILE A 247 5.04 12.72 9.71
CA ILE A 247 4.24 11.83 8.88
C ILE A 247 2.78 12.15 9.08
N ILE A 248 2.09 12.40 7.98
CA ILE A 248 0.63 12.59 7.98
C ILE A 248 0.00 11.20 7.87
N GLN A 249 -0.77 10.81 8.88
CA GLN A 249 -1.54 9.58 8.91
C GLN A 249 -3.03 9.90 8.73
N ARG A 250 -3.68 9.14 7.85
CA ARG A 250 -5.12 9.11 7.63
C ARG A 250 -5.58 7.67 7.74
N TYR A 251 -6.88 7.46 7.90
CA TYR A 251 -7.44 6.14 8.18
C TYR A 251 -8.44 5.73 7.11
N GLN A 252 -8.33 4.51 6.64
CA GLN A 252 -9.41 3.81 5.95
C GLN A 252 -10.15 2.99 7.00
N TYR A 253 -11.49 3.15 7.11
CA TYR A 253 -12.24 2.26 7.97
C TYR A 253 -12.19 0.83 7.43
N MET A 254 -11.66 -0.08 8.21
CA MET A 254 -11.45 -1.47 7.86
C MET A 254 -12.67 -2.30 8.24
N ALA A 255 -13.44 -2.78 7.25
CA ALA A 255 -14.57 -3.68 7.48
C ALA A 255 -14.18 -5.14 7.19
N LEU A 256 -14.38 -6.02 8.17
CA LEU A 256 -14.07 -7.44 8.08
C LEU A 256 -15.17 -8.16 7.30
N ARG A 257 -14.85 -8.76 6.13
CA ARG A 257 -15.83 -9.43 5.23
C ARG A 257 -16.11 -10.89 5.55
N GLY A 258 -15.27 -11.53 6.37
CA GLY A 258 -15.39 -12.93 6.74
C GLY A 258 -16.37 -13.24 7.89
N VAL A 259 -17.14 -12.23 8.35
CA VAL A 259 -18.12 -12.34 9.43
C VAL A 259 -19.56 -12.33 8.88
N PRO A 260 -20.61 -12.62 9.70
CA PRO A 260 -21.99 -12.57 9.24
C PRO A 260 -22.38 -11.24 8.58
N LYS A 261 -23.24 -11.29 7.56
CA LYS A 261 -23.62 -10.15 6.71
C LYS A 261 -24.15 -8.93 7.48
N GLU A 262 -24.89 -9.15 8.57
CA GLU A 262 -25.39 -8.08 9.45
C GLU A 262 -24.25 -7.33 10.13
N ILE A 263 -23.16 -8.01 10.48
CA ILE A 263 -21.97 -7.41 11.07
C ILE A 263 -21.18 -6.67 9.98
N VAL A 264 -21.01 -7.27 8.79
CA VAL A 264 -20.34 -6.61 7.66
C VAL A 264 -21.04 -5.32 7.30
N PHE A 265 -22.36 -5.35 7.16
CA PHE A 265 -23.13 -4.15 6.81
C PHE A 265 -23.06 -3.07 7.89
N ALA A 266 -23.13 -3.44 9.17
CA ALA A 266 -23.01 -2.49 10.27
C ALA A 266 -21.62 -1.82 10.29
N GLN A 267 -20.55 -2.56 10.05
CA GLN A 267 -19.20 -2.02 9.90
C GLN A 267 -19.10 -1.05 8.71
N MET A 268 -19.66 -1.41 7.55
CA MET A 268 -19.72 -0.50 6.40
C MET A 268 -20.49 0.79 6.74
N VAL A 269 -21.66 0.69 7.37
CA VAL A 269 -22.43 1.87 7.80
C VAL A 269 -21.60 2.73 8.72
N LEU A 270 -20.92 2.15 9.72
CA LEU A 270 -20.02 2.91 10.61
C LEU A 270 -18.91 3.61 9.82
N GLY A 271 -18.25 2.89 8.88
CA GLY A 271 -17.19 3.45 8.05
C GLY A 271 -17.65 4.67 7.25
N PHE A 272 -18.82 4.57 6.60
CA PHE A 272 -19.39 5.69 5.86
C PHE A 272 -19.84 6.86 6.76
N GLU A 273 -20.44 6.56 7.90
CA GLU A 273 -20.86 7.59 8.87
C GLU A 273 -19.66 8.33 9.46
N VAL A 274 -18.61 7.62 9.89
CA VAL A 274 -17.42 8.26 10.48
C VAL A 274 -16.63 9.07 9.46
N ALA A 275 -16.46 8.56 8.23
CA ALA A 275 -15.77 9.28 7.16
C ALA A 275 -16.53 10.54 6.71
N SER A 276 -17.87 10.58 6.93
CA SER A 276 -18.68 11.76 6.62
C SER A 276 -18.50 12.90 7.62
N VAL A 277 -18.02 12.63 8.85
CA VAL A 277 -17.98 13.61 9.95
C VAL A 277 -16.59 13.83 10.54
N ASP A 278 -15.61 12.97 10.22
CA ASP A 278 -14.23 13.07 10.69
C ASP A 278 -13.25 12.99 9.50
N PRO A 279 -12.58 14.10 9.15
CA PRO A 279 -11.70 14.14 7.96
C PRO A 279 -10.43 13.28 8.08
N ARG A 280 -10.18 12.68 9.24
CA ARG A 280 -9.08 11.72 9.40
C ARG A 280 -9.42 10.38 8.76
N PHE A 281 -10.72 10.00 8.74
CA PHE A 281 -11.20 8.84 8.01
C PHE A 281 -11.47 9.24 6.55
N VAL A 282 -10.58 8.83 5.68
CA VAL A 282 -10.58 9.27 4.27
C VAL A 282 -11.30 8.29 3.34
N GLY A 283 -11.64 7.09 3.80
CA GLY A 283 -12.33 6.09 3.00
C GLY A 283 -12.64 4.82 3.78
N ILE A 284 -13.13 3.83 3.05
CA ILE A 284 -13.47 2.49 3.56
C ILE A 284 -12.75 1.42 2.75
N ASN A 285 -12.42 0.29 3.41
CA ASN A 285 -11.88 -0.91 2.77
C ASN A 285 -12.57 -2.17 3.32
N LEU A 286 -12.67 -3.22 2.49
CA LEU A 286 -13.05 -4.57 2.88
C LEU A 286 -11.80 -5.43 3.00
N VAL A 287 -11.62 -6.10 4.12
CA VAL A 287 -10.43 -6.88 4.42
C VAL A 287 -10.79 -8.33 4.82
N GLN A 288 -9.81 -9.15 5.05
CA GLN A 288 -9.81 -10.59 5.26
C GLN A 288 -9.82 -11.39 3.94
N PRO A 289 -9.32 -12.64 3.96
CA PRO A 289 -9.16 -13.47 2.77
C PRO A 289 -10.40 -13.59 1.89
N GLU A 290 -10.22 -13.34 0.60
CA GLU A 290 -11.33 -13.42 -0.38
C GLU A 290 -11.86 -14.85 -0.57
N GLU A 291 -10.99 -15.86 -0.41
CA GLU A 291 -11.36 -17.26 -0.57
C GLU A 291 -12.12 -17.83 0.64
N TRP A 292 -12.24 -17.13 1.75
CA TRP A 292 -13.03 -17.60 2.88
C TRP A 292 -14.49 -17.77 2.51
N TYR A 293 -15.12 -18.81 3.06
CA TYR A 293 -16.48 -19.21 2.69
C TYR A 293 -17.50 -18.06 2.73
N VAL A 294 -17.48 -17.22 3.79
CA VAL A 294 -18.42 -16.08 3.92
C VAL A 294 -18.09 -14.99 2.90
N ALA A 295 -16.80 -14.67 2.72
CA ALA A 295 -16.36 -13.66 1.77
C ALA A 295 -16.79 -14.00 0.34
N ARG A 296 -16.59 -15.25 -0.09
CA ARG A 296 -17.01 -15.78 -1.40
C ARG A 296 -18.53 -15.79 -1.57
N ARG A 297 -19.23 -16.41 -0.59
CA ARG A 297 -20.70 -16.56 -0.63
C ARG A 297 -21.42 -15.21 -0.75
N ASP A 298 -20.96 -14.23 0.01
CA ASP A 298 -21.64 -12.94 0.16
C ASP A 298 -20.99 -11.83 -0.68
N PHE A 299 -20.01 -12.14 -1.54
CA PHE A 299 -19.27 -11.14 -2.34
C PHE A 299 -20.19 -10.21 -3.10
N ALA A 300 -21.15 -10.75 -3.87
CA ALA A 300 -22.10 -9.93 -4.63
C ALA A 300 -22.97 -9.04 -3.72
N LEU A 301 -23.36 -9.54 -2.54
CA LEU A 301 -24.10 -8.77 -1.54
C LEU A 301 -23.23 -7.65 -0.97
N HIS A 302 -21.95 -7.90 -0.68
CA HIS A 302 -21.02 -6.88 -0.21
C HIS A 302 -20.86 -5.74 -1.23
N MET A 303 -20.76 -6.05 -2.52
CA MET A 303 -20.73 -5.04 -3.58
C MET A 303 -22.04 -4.22 -3.65
N GLN A 304 -23.20 -4.86 -3.49
CA GLN A 304 -24.48 -4.16 -3.41
C GLN A 304 -24.60 -3.26 -2.17
N MET A 305 -24.08 -3.71 -1.02
CA MET A 305 -24.03 -2.90 0.21
C MET A 305 -23.20 -1.62 -0.02
N LEU A 306 -22.01 -1.74 -0.63
CA LEU A 306 -21.15 -0.60 -0.99
C LEU A 306 -21.85 0.33 -1.99
N GLN A 307 -22.46 -0.21 -3.05
CA GLN A 307 -23.19 0.57 -4.04
C GLN A 307 -24.33 1.38 -3.38
N TYR A 308 -25.09 0.73 -2.51
CA TYR A 308 -26.17 1.41 -1.77
C TYR A 308 -25.59 2.51 -0.88
N LEU A 309 -24.58 2.21 -0.07
CA LEU A 309 -24.01 3.20 0.86
C LEU A 309 -23.35 4.35 0.12
N HIS A 310 -22.63 4.10 -0.98
CA HIS A 310 -22.04 5.17 -1.79
C HIS A 310 -23.13 6.06 -2.42
N SER A 311 -24.30 5.52 -2.76
CA SER A 311 -25.43 6.32 -3.24
C SER A 311 -25.97 7.29 -2.17
N VAL A 312 -25.81 6.92 -0.88
CA VAL A 312 -26.23 7.76 0.27
C VAL A 312 -25.11 8.73 0.68
N TYR A 313 -23.85 8.29 0.58
CA TYR A 313 -22.66 9.06 1.00
C TYR A 313 -21.67 9.23 -0.17
N PRO A 314 -22.02 10.00 -1.22
CA PRO A 314 -21.26 10.04 -2.46
C PRO A 314 -19.89 10.73 -2.37
N LYS A 315 -19.50 11.21 -1.21
CA LYS A 315 -18.21 11.87 -0.94
C LYS A 315 -17.25 10.96 -0.18
N VAL A 316 -17.69 9.80 0.26
CA VAL A 316 -16.83 8.84 0.95
C VAL A 316 -16.12 8.00 -0.07
N HIS A 317 -14.80 8.02 -0.04
CA HIS A 317 -13.96 7.26 -0.96
C HIS A 317 -13.95 5.77 -0.62
N ILE A 318 -13.72 4.95 -1.64
CA ILE A 318 -13.71 3.49 -1.52
C ILE A 318 -12.41 2.94 -2.12
N ALA A 319 -11.60 2.27 -1.30
CA ALA A 319 -10.55 1.38 -1.72
C ALA A 319 -10.92 -0.05 -1.31
N LEU A 320 -10.65 -1.04 -2.14
CA LEU A 320 -11.06 -2.42 -1.85
C LEU A 320 -9.91 -3.40 -2.11
N HIS A 321 -9.72 -4.35 -1.18
CA HIS A 321 -9.03 -5.59 -1.54
C HIS A 321 -9.88 -6.33 -2.56
N ALA A 322 -9.34 -6.56 -3.73
CA ALA A 322 -10.00 -7.34 -4.78
C ALA A 322 -8.98 -8.09 -5.64
N GLY A 323 -9.29 -9.33 -5.93
CA GLY A 323 -8.43 -10.19 -6.72
C GLY A 323 -7.13 -10.58 -6.01
N GLU A 324 -7.10 -10.62 -4.68
CA GLU A 324 -6.00 -11.22 -3.93
C GLU A 324 -6.13 -12.74 -3.96
N LEU A 325 -6.23 -13.27 -5.17
CA LEU A 325 -6.47 -14.67 -5.47
C LEU A 325 -5.45 -15.19 -6.48
N ALA A 326 -5.12 -16.46 -6.36
CA ALA A 326 -4.29 -17.18 -7.32
C ALA A 326 -4.98 -18.49 -7.74
N GLN A 327 -4.60 -19.00 -8.90
CA GLN A 327 -5.12 -20.28 -9.40
C GLN A 327 -4.87 -21.40 -8.40
N GLY A 328 -5.92 -22.13 -8.07
CA GLY A 328 -5.90 -23.24 -7.11
C GLY A 328 -6.40 -22.89 -5.71
N MET A 329 -6.56 -21.60 -5.38
CA MET A 329 -7.13 -21.17 -4.09
C MET A 329 -8.66 -21.26 -4.09
N VAL A 330 -9.28 -20.97 -5.23
CA VAL A 330 -10.74 -21.01 -5.43
C VAL A 330 -11.05 -21.75 -6.74
N PRO A 331 -12.32 -22.14 -6.99
CA PRO A 331 -12.77 -22.59 -8.32
C PRO A 331 -12.43 -21.54 -9.39
N SER A 332 -12.00 -22.00 -10.58
CA SER A 332 -11.50 -21.10 -11.63
C SER A 332 -12.50 -20.04 -12.08
N GLU A 333 -13.80 -20.34 -12.02
CA GLU A 333 -14.88 -19.39 -12.31
C GLU A 333 -14.94 -18.21 -11.31
N GLU A 334 -14.42 -18.38 -10.11
CA GLU A 334 -14.39 -17.34 -9.09
C GLU A 334 -13.20 -16.38 -9.24
N LEU A 335 -12.26 -16.64 -10.15
CA LEU A 335 -11.20 -15.70 -10.52
C LEU A 335 -11.64 -14.68 -11.56
N THR A 336 -12.90 -14.71 -12.05
CA THR A 336 -13.28 -14.03 -13.29
C THR A 336 -13.98 -12.69 -13.12
N PHE A 337 -14.19 -12.18 -11.88
CA PHE A 337 -15.08 -11.04 -11.66
C PHE A 337 -14.76 -10.11 -10.48
N HIS A 338 -13.81 -10.44 -9.61
CA HIS A 338 -13.63 -9.71 -8.35
C HIS A 338 -13.19 -8.26 -8.55
N VAL A 339 -12.15 -8.03 -9.37
CA VAL A 339 -11.65 -6.68 -9.67
C VAL A 339 -12.73 -5.86 -10.39
N ARG A 340 -13.36 -6.44 -11.43
CA ARG A 340 -14.42 -5.77 -12.19
C ARG A 340 -15.58 -5.38 -11.30
N SER A 341 -16.11 -6.31 -10.52
CA SER A 341 -17.27 -6.06 -9.67
C SER A 341 -16.99 -5.03 -8.58
N SER A 342 -15.77 -5.03 -8.04
CA SER A 342 -15.34 -4.03 -7.06
C SER A 342 -15.34 -2.61 -7.65
N VAL A 343 -14.97 -2.47 -8.91
CA VAL A 343 -14.94 -1.17 -9.59
C VAL A 343 -16.31 -0.77 -10.13
N GLU A 344 -17.04 -1.69 -10.80
CA GLU A 344 -18.29 -1.35 -11.48
C GLU A 344 -19.48 -1.27 -10.52
N THR A 345 -19.55 -2.16 -9.53
CA THR A 345 -20.64 -2.25 -8.56
C THR A 345 -20.23 -1.64 -7.22
N GLY A 346 -19.07 -2.05 -6.68
CA GLY A 346 -18.57 -1.57 -5.40
C GLY A 346 -18.14 -0.12 -5.40
N GLY A 347 -17.86 0.46 -6.59
CA GLY A 347 -17.48 1.87 -6.73
C GLY A 347 -16.04 2.17 -6.31
N ALA A 348 -15.16 1.16 -6.30
CA ALA A 348 -13.77 1.33 -5.89
C ALA A 348 -13.01 2.31 -6.81
N GLU A 349 -12.35 3.27 -6.20
CA GLU A 349 -11.43 4.22 -6.83
C GLU A 349 -9.99 3.68 -6.83
N ARG A 350 -9.70 2.75 -5.91
CA ARG A 350 -8.44 2.02 -5.81
C ARG A 350 -8.71 0.54 -5.51
N ILE A 351 -7.83 -0.31 -6.00
CA ILE A 351 -7.87 -1.76 -5.78
C ILE A 351 -6.56 -2.20 -5.14
N GLY A 352 -6.66 -2.82 -3.97
CA GLY A 352 -5.55 -3.55 -3.36
C GLY A 352 -5.30 -4.86 -4.09
N HIS A 353 -4.04 -5.17 -4.39
CA HIS A 353 -3.52 -6.38 -5.03
C HIS A 353 -3.89 -6.54 -6.51
N GLY A 354 -5.15 -6.82 -6.87
CA GLY A 354 -5.56 -7.04 -8.25
C GLY A 354 -4.79 -8.16 -8.96
N MET A 355 -4.46 -9.23 -8.24
CA MET A 355 -3.55 -10.28 -8.72
C MET A 355 -4.17 -11.17 -9.80
N ASP A 356 -5.49 -11.40 -9.72
CA ASP A 356 -6.22 -12.26 -10.65
C ASP A 356 -6.72 -11.55 -11.91
N VAL A 357 -6.39 -10.28 -12.12
CA VAL A 357 -6.89 -9.47 -13.24
C VAL A 357 -6.78 -10.14 -14.62
N MET A 358 -5.75 -11.00 -14.82
CA MET A 358 -5.57 -11.71 -16.09
C MET A 358 -6.45 -12.98 -16.21
N TYR A 359 -7.11 -13.39 -15.14
CA TYR A 359 -8.13 -14.45 -15.15
C TYR A 359 -9.54 -13.89 -15.32
N GLU A 360 -9.73 -12.58 -15.15
CA GLU A 360 -11.02 -11.92 -15.32
C GLU A 360 -11.60 -12.07 -16.72
N ASP A 361 -12.90 -12.03 -16.84
CA ASP A 361 -13.56 -11.99 -18.14
C ASP A 361 -13.11 -10.78 -18.95
N ARG A 362 -12.57 -11.03 -20.15
CA ARG A 362 -12.04 -9.97 -21.03
C ARG A 362 -11.00 -9.06 -20.36
N PRO A 363 -9.88 -9.60 -19.87
CA PRO A 363 -8.93 -8.89 -19.03
C PRO A 363 -8.35 -7.63 -19.68
N TYR A 364 -8.05 -7.67 -20.98
CA TYR A 364 -7.54 -6.48 -21.70
C TYR A 364 -8.58 -5.37 -21.87
N GLN A 365 -9.88 -5.70 -21.82
CA GLN A 365 -10.93 -4.69 -21.77
C GLN A 365 -10.96 -4.07 -20.37
N LEU A 366 -10.92 -4.89 -19.32
CA LEU A 366 -10.88 -4.42 -17.94
C LEU A 366 -9.67 -3.51 -17.70
N LEU A 367 -8.48 -3.88 -18.14
CA LEU A 367 -7.28 -3.04 -18.02
C LEU A 367 -7.47 -1.65 -18.68
N ARG A 368 -8.10 -1.58 -19.86
CA ARG A 368 -8.43 -0.29 -20.50
C ARG A 368 -9.46 0.51 -19.69
N GLU A 369 -10.46 -0.14 -19.14
CA GLU A 369 -11.48 0.49 -18.29
C GLU A 369 -10.86 1.05 -17.02
N LEU A 370 -9.99 0.30 -16.34
CA LEU A 370 -9.23 0.78 -15.16
C LEU A 370 -8.40 2.02 -15.50
N ALA A 371 -7.67 2.01 -16.62
CA ALA A 371 -6.89 3.15 -17.05
C ALA A 371 -7.78 4.38 -17.39
N GLN A 372 -8.89 4.19 -18.11
CA GLN A 372 -9.82 5.27 -18.48
C GLN A 372 -10.54 5.88 -17.28
N ARG A 373 -10.89 5.06 -16.30
CA ARG A 373 -11.53 5.49 -15.03
C ARG A 373 -10.52 5.98 -14.00
N ASN A 374 -9.23 5.92 -14.31
CA ASN A 374 -8.13 6.31 -13.42
C ASN A 374 -8.16 5.55 -12.09
N VAL A 375 -8.55 4.26 -12.10
CA VAL A 375 -8.54 3.39 -10.92
C VAL A 375 -7.10 2.95 -10.66
N MET A 376 -6.55 3.24 -9.48
CA MET A 376 -5.18 2.88 -9.12
C MET A 376 -5.12 1.48 -8.50
N ILE A 377 -4.05 0.74 -8.82
CA ILE A 377 -3.76 -0.54 -8.18
C ILE A 377 -2.65 -0.37 -7.14
N GLU A 378 -2.93 -0.82 -5.93
CA GLU A 378 -2.00 -0.84 -4.79
C GLU A 378 -1.22 -2.16 -4.84
N ILE A 379 0.09 -2.06 -5.12
CA ILE A 379 0.96 -3.21 -5.43
C ILE A 379 1.75 -3.61 -4.18
N CYS A 380 1.45 -4.78 -3.62
CA CYS A 380 2.05 -5.33 -2.40
C CYS A 380 2.94 -6.53 -2.75
N LEU A 381 4.15 -6.29 -3.29
CA LEU A 381 5.01 -7.33 -3.88
C LEU A 381 5.42 -8.41 -2.87
N THR A 382 5.75 -8.01 -1.64
CA THR A 382 6.16 -8.96 -0.59
C THR A 382 4.98 -9.81 -0.13
N SER A 383 3.82 -9.19 0.11
CA SER A 383 2.60 -9.88 0.49
C SER A 383 2.17 -10.88 -0.60
N ASN A 384 2.09 -10.45 -1.86
CA ASN A 384 1.71 -11.34 -2.97
C ASN A 384 2.70 -12.50 -3.17
N ALA A 385 3.98 -12.30 -2.86
CA ALA A 385 4.97 -13.38 -2.89
C ALA A 385 4.77 -14.39 -1.77
N THR A 386 4.46 -13.93 -0.56
CA THR A 386 4.34 -14.80 0.63
C THR A 386 2.98 -15.48 0.73
N ILE A 387 1.90 -14.75 0.46
CA ILE A 387 0.53 -15.26 0.56
C ILE A 387 0.17 -16.10 -0.68
N LEU A 388 0.40 -15.57 -1.87
CA LEU A 388 -0.04 -16.18 -3.13
C LEU A 388 1.05 -16.99 -3.85
N GLY A 389 2.30 -16.90 -3.40
CA GLY A 389 3.44 -17.52 -4.08
C GLY A 389 3.72 -16.91 -5.46
N VAL A 390 3.28 -15.68 -5.73
CA VAL A 390 3.43 -15.02 -7.03
C VAL A 390 4.58 -14.03 -7.00
N THR A 391 5.57 -14.26 -7.87
CA THR A 391 6.79 -13.44 -7.93
C THR A 391 7.22 -13.19 -9.37
N GLY A 392 8.07 -12.18 -9.57
CA GLY A 392 8.69 -11.88 -10.86
C GLY A 392 7.67 -11.65 -11.97
N ASN A 393 7.90 -12.21 -13.13
CA ASN A 393 7.06 -12.03 -14.32
C ASN A 393 5.66 -12.70 -14.24
N ARG A 394 5.37 -13.46 -13.18
CA ARG A 394 4.03 -13.97 -12.92
C ARG A 394 3.11 -12.91 -12.28
N HIS A 395 3.70 -11.85 -11.72
CA HIS A 395 2.95 -10.74 -11.15
C HIS A 395 2.37 -9.84 -12.26
N PRO A 396 1.10 -9.44 -12.21
CA PRO A 396 0.44 -8.68 -13.28
C PRO A 396 0.88 -7.20 -13.38
N LEU A 397 1.80 -6.73 -12.53
CA LEU A 397 2.27 -5.33 -12.53
C LEU A 397 2.67 -4.83 -13.92
N GLY A 398 3.39 -5.67 -14.70
CA GLY A 398 3.78 -5.32 -16.05
C GLY A 398 2.59 -5.10 -16.99
N GLU A 399 1.48 -5.83 -16.81
CA GLU A 399 0.25 -5.65 -17.60
C GLU A 399 -0.44 -4.33 -17.25
N TYR A 400 -0.54 -3.99 -15.97
CA TYR A 400 -1.06 -2.70 -15.53
C TYR A 400 -0.27 -1.52 -16.10
N ILE A 401 1.06 -1.56 -15.99
CA ILE A 401 1.94 -0.51 -16.54
C ILE A 401 1.76 -0.37 -18.06
N ARG A 402 1.74 -1.49 -18.81
CA ARG A 402 1.56 -1.47 -20.27
C ARG A 402 0.20 -0.93 -20.71
N ALA A 403 -0.83 -1.19 -19.92
CA ALA A 403 -2.17 -0.68 -20.17
C ALA A 403 -2.36 0.80 -19.76
N GLY A 404 -1.38 1.40 -19.07
CA GLY A 404 -1.46 2.77 -18.57
C GLY A 404 -2.31 2.90 -17.31
N VAL A 405 -2.58 1.80 -16.60
CA VAL A 405 -3.26 1.83 -15.30
C VAL A 405 -2.32 2.45 -14.28
N PRO A 406 -2.76 3.42 -13.47
CA PRO A 406 -1.95 3.96 -12.39
C PRO A 406 -1.65 2.88 -11.35
N VAL A 407 -0.39 2.83 -10.89
CA VAL A 407 0.08 1.87 -9.89
C VAL A 407 0.98 2.56 -8.88
N ALA A 408 0.92 2.13 -7.61
CA ALA A 408 1.85 2.52 -6.56
C ALA A 408 2.23 1.30 -5.73
N LEU A 409 3.46 1.28 -5.20
CA LEU A 409 3.90 0.25 -4.25
C LEU A 409 3.30 0.55 -2.87
N ALA A 410 2.99 -0.50 -2.13
CA ALA A 410 2.44 -0.44 -0.78
C ALA A 410 2.95 -1.63 0.05
N THR A 411 2.92 -1.52 1.38
CA THR A 411 3.57 -2.47 2.27
C THR A 411 2.66 -3.58 2.79
N ASP A 412 1.35 -3.34 2.81
CA ASP A 412 0.36 -4.24 3.40
C ASP A 412 0.62 -4.46 4.91
N ASP A 413 0.85 -5.67 5.35
CA ASP A 413 1.19 -6.05 6.72
C ASP A 413 2.72 -6.13 6.91
N GLU A 414 3.41 -5.01 6.82
CA GLU A 414 4.89 -4.96 6.80
C GLU A 414 5.56 -5.58 8.02
N GLY A 415 4.90 -5.55 9.18
CA GLY A 415 5.40 -6.15 10.42
C GLY A 415 5.35 -7.68 10.37
N VAL A 416 4.21 -8.24 9.97
CA VAL A 416 4.01 -9.69 9.77
C VAL A 416 4.93 -10.20 8.67
N SER A 417 4.95 -9.51 7.53
CA SER A 417 5.79 -9.84 6.38
C SER A 417 7.29 -9.63 6.62
N ARG A 418 7.66 -8.92 7.69
CA ARG A 418 9.04 -8.50 8.02
C ARG A 418 9.69 -7.72 6.89
N SER A 419 8.91 -6.87 6.26
CA SER A 419 9.27 -6.00 5.15
C SER A 419 9.21 -4.53 5.57
N ASP A 420 9.39 -3.64 4.62
CA ASP A 420 9.17 -2.20 4.70
C ASP A 420 9.05 -1.62 3.28
N MET A 421 8.68 -0.35 3.15
CA MET A 421 8.54 0.30 1.85
C MET A 421 9.84 0.26 1.02
N THR A 422 11.02 0.32 1.64
CA THR A 422 12.29 0.18 0.91
C THR A 422 12.45 -1.21 0.29
N GLN A 423 12.00 -2.26 0.98
CA GLN A 423 12.00 -3.62 0.45
C GLN A 423 11.02 -3.77 -0.73
N GLU A 424 9.85 -3.13 -0.68
CA GLU A 424 8.92 -3.11 -1.81
C GLU A 424 9.56 -2.46 -3.05
N TYR A 425 10.25 -1.33 -2.88
CA TYR A 425 11.00 -0.67 -3.96
C TYR A 425 12.17 -1.52 -4.46
N LEU A 426 12.87 -2.22 -3.57
CA LEU A 426 13.96 -3.13 -3.93
C LEU A 426 13.43 -4.31 -4.76
N ARG A 427 12.31 -4.92 -4.36
CA ARG A 427 11.63 -5.96 -5.13
C ARG A 427 11.11 -5.44 -6.46
N GLY A 428 10.56 -4.23 -6.48
CA GLY A 428 10.18 -3.54 -7.72
C GLY A 428 11.34 -3.43 -8.70
N ALA A 429 12.51 -3.05 -8.22
CA ALA A 429 13.71 -2.96 -9.04
C ALA A 429 14.25 -4.33 -9.48
N LEU A 430 14.33 -5.31 -8.58
CA LEU A 430 14.99 -6.60 -8.85
C LEU A 430 14.06 -7.63 -9.49
N ASP A 431 12.82 -7.75 -8.95
CA ASP A 431 11.87 -8.79 -9.35
C ASP A 431 10.98 -8.36 -10.52
N GLN A 432 10.75 -7.03 -10.69
CA GLN A 432 9.83 -6.46 -11.68
C GLN A 432 10.54 -5.61 -12.76
N ASP A 433 11.85 -5.54 -12.71
CA ASP A 433 12.69 -4.79 -13.66
C ASP A 433 12.34 -3.30 -13.77
N LEU A 434 11.83 -2.68 -12.69
CA LEU A 434 11.49 -1.27 -12.70
C LEU A 434 12.72 -0.38 -12.75
N SER A 435 12.67 0.67 -13.57
CA SER A 435 13.66 1.75 -13.63
C SER A 435 13.46 2.75 -12.49
N TYR A 436 14.45 3.61 -12.23
CA TYR A 436 14.29 4.73 -11.29
C TYR A 436 13.12 5.64 -11.68
N ALA A 437 12.97 5.94 -12.97
CA ALA A 437 11.87 6.76 -13.47
C ALA A 437 10.50 6.14 -13.18
N GLN A 438 10.36 4.82 -13.29
CA GLN A 438 9.11 4.12 -12.94
C GLN A 438 8.85 4.12 -11.44
N LEU A 439 9.85 3.88 -10.60
CA LEU A 439 9.74 3.97 -9.13
C LEU A 439 9.37 5.40 -8.69
N LYS A 440 10.01 6.42 -9.27
CA LYS A 440 9.66 7.84 -9.06
C LYS A 440 8.22 8.13 -9.46
N LYS A 441 7.77 7.58 -10.60
CA LYS A 441 6.37 7.70 -11.04
C LYS A 441 5.42 7.09 -10.01
N MET A 442 5.73 5.91 -9.46
CA MET A 442 4.90 5.26 -8.44
C MET A 442 4.83 6.07 -7.14
N ALA A 443 5.94 6.67 -6.70
CA ALA A 443 5.95 7.57 -5.55
C ALA A 443 5.03 8.80 -5.77
N ARG A 444 5.01 9.38 -6.98
CA ARG A 444 4.11 10.48 -7.34
C ARG A 444 2.65 10.02 -7.42
N THR A 445 2.42 8.83 -8.00
CA THR A 445 1.09 8.23 -8.14
C THR A 445 0.46 7.95 -6.78
N SER A 446 1.24 7.54 -5.77
CA SER A 446 0.69 7.31 -4.44
C SER A 446 0.03 8.57 -3.86
N LEU A 447 0.65 9.73 -3.96
CA LEU A 447 0.07 10.99 -3.47
C LEU A 447 -1.06 11.52 -4.37
N GLU A 448 -1.01 11.27 -5.69
CA GLU A 448 -2.10 11.65 -6.59
C GLU A 448 -3.39 10.91 -6.25
N HIS A 449 -3.30 9.62 -5.95
CA HIS A 449 -4.44 8.77 -5.62
C HIS A 449 -4.75 8.67 -4.12
N ALA A 450 -4.00 9.35 -3.25
CA ALA A 450 -4.35 9.47 -1.84
C ALA A 450 -5.72 10.17 -1.68
N PHE A 451 -6.52 9.69 -0.75
CA PHE A 451 -7.85 10.25 -0.45
C PHE A 451 -7.78 11.52 0.41
N ILE A 452 -6.70 12.26 0.25
CA ILE A 452 -6.45 13.49 0.97
C ILE A 452 -7.17 14.67 0.30
N SER A 453 -7.61 15.63 1.08
CA SER A 453 -8.38 16.78 0.61
C SER A 453 -7.57 17.78 -0.21
N GLY A 454 -8.26 18.54 -1.06
CA GLY A 454 -7.68 19.62 -1.86
C GLY A 454 -7.37 19.21 -3.29
N ALA A 455 -7.08 20.22 -4.10
CA ALA A 455 -6.70 20.03 -5.49
C ALA A 455 -5.30 19.43 -5.62
N SER A 456 -5.07 18.69 -6.72
CA SER A 456 -3.76 18.19 -7.09
C SER A 456 -2.82 19.34 -7.51
N LEU A 457 -1.52 19.16 -7.27
CA LEU A 457 -0.45 19.97 -7.83
C LEU A 457 -0.38 19.84 -9.36
N TRP A 458 -0.92 18.76 -9.91
CA TRP A 458 -0.82 18.41 -11.32
C TRP A 458 -2.04 18.86 -12.11
N SER A 459 -1.83 19.69 -13.14
CA SER A 459 -2.83 19.98 -14.18
C SER A 459 -2.99 18.82 -15.16
N ASP A 460 -1.96 17.99 -15.28
CA ASP A 460 -1.92 16.73 -16.00
C ASP A 460 -1.14 15.71 -15.15
N ALA A 461 -1.86 14.85 -14.43
CA ALA A 461 -1.27 13.84 -13.57
C ALA A 461 -0.56 12.72 -14.35
N GLY A 462 -0.95 12.47 -15.59
CA GLY A 462 -0.30 11.46 -16.44
C GLY A 462 1.16 11.80 -16.76
N ASN A 463 1.45 13.10 -16.93
CA ASN A 463 2.77 13.65 -17.24
C ASN A 463 3.36 14.47 -16.09
N PHE A 464 2.70 14.57 -14.95
CA PHE A 464 3.09 15.38 -13.79
C PHE A 464 3.40 16.83 -14.16
N MET A 465 2.52 17.42 -14.97
CA MET A 465 2.61 18.83 -15.33
C MET A 465 2.00 19.70 -14.22
N PRO A 466 2.74 20.63 -13.62
CA PRO A 466 2.22 21.41 -12.51
C PRO A 466 1.11 22.37 -12.95
N VAL A 467 0.26 22.74 -11.99
CA VAL A 467 -0.73 23.80 -12.19
C VAL A 467 -0.06 25.13 -12.48
N LYS A 468 -0.77 26.02 -13.18
CA LYS A 468 -0.25 27.32 -13.61
C LYS A 468 0.35 28.13 -12.44
N ASP A 469 -0.27 28.07 -11.28
CA ASP A 469 0.13 28.85 -10.09
C ASP A 469 1.50 28.44 -9.54
N CYS A 470 1.97 27.21 -9.83
CA CYS A 470 3.25 26.68 -9.39
C CYS A 470 4.23 26.37 -10.54
N ALA A 471 3.84 26.51 -11.80
CA ALA A 471 4.63 26.07 -12.94
C ALA A 471 6.01 26.74 -13.06
N THR A 472 6.13 28.01 -12.67
CA THR A 472 7.40 28.78 -12.71
C THR A 472 8.35 28.40 -11.57
N ASP A 473 7.80 27.90 -10.45
CA ASP A 473 8.57 27.54 -9.26
C ASP A 473 9.00 26.06 -9.28
N PHE A 474 8.32 25.29 -10.11
CA PHE A 474 8.56 23.87 -10.25
C PHE A 474 9.96 23.61 -10.84
N ARG A 475 10.78 22.78 -10.19
CA ARG A 475 12.17 22.45 -10.53
C ARG A 475 13.24 23.43 -10.03
N THR A 476 12.89 24.41 -9.22
CA THR A 476 13.89 25.24 -8.55
C THR A 476 13.95 24.89 -7.06
N PRO A 477 15.13 24.81 -6.44
CA PRO A 477 15.25 24.57 -4.99
C PRO A 477 14.90 25.81 -4.16
N GLN A 478 14.16 26.75 -4.71
CA GLN A 478 13.73 28.01 -4.09
C GLN A 478 12.41 27.80 -3.34
N PRO A 479 12.16 28.55 -2.27
CA PRO A 479 10.82 28.61 -1.69
C PRO A 479 9.79 29.02 -2.75
N PRO A 480 8.56 28.46 -2.71
CA PRO A 480 7.56 28.80 -3.71
C PRO A 480 7.19 30.29 -3.68
N SER A 481 6.84 30.85 -4.82
CA SER A 481 6.31 32.21 -4.97
C SER A 481 5.07 32.43 -4.09
N ALA A 482 4.67 33.66 -3.88
CA ALA A 482 3.48 33.96 -3.08
C ALA A 482 2.21 33.30 -3.65
N THR A 483 2.08 33.23 -4.98
CA THR A 483 0.94 32.61 -5.66
C THR A 483 0.93 31.10 -5.45
N CYS A 484 2.04 30.43 -5.70
CA CYS A 484 2.16 28.99 -5.48
C CYS A 484 1.96 28.63 -4.00
N ARG A 485 2.58 29.37 -3.08
CA ARG A 485 2.41 29.17 -1.64
C ARG A 485 0.96 29.30 -1.20
N SER A 486 0.22 30.27 -1.74
CA SER A 486 -1.21 30.41 -1.46
C SER A 486 -2.00 29.21 -1.95
N PHE A 487 -1.69 28.70 -3.14
CA PHE A 487 -2.32 27.48 -3.66
C PHE A 487 -2.03 26.26 -2.78
N LEU A 488 -0.77 26.04 -2.40
CA LEU A 488 -0.35 24.92 -1.56
C LEU A 488 -1.00 24.97 -0.17
N ASN A 489 -1.09 26.14 0.45
CA ASN A 489 -1.70 26.31 1.78
C ASN A 489 -3.21 26.00 1.80
N ASN A 490 -3.88 26.11 0.66
CA ASN A 490 -5.31 25.82 0.53
C ASN A 490 -5.60 24.40 0.02
N ASN A 491 -4.58 23.62 -0.32
CA ASN A 491 -4.72 22.28 -0.90
C ASN A 491 -3.71 21.31 -0.28
N GLU A 492 -4.16 20.54 0.71
CA GLU A 492 -3.30 19.60 1.44
C GLU A 492 -2.61 18.60 0.51
N LYS A 493 -3.36 18.03 -0.46
CA LYS A 493 -2.83 17.13 -1.49
C LYS A 493 -1.67 17.79 -2.26
N ALA A 494 -1.89 18.97 -2.83
CA ALA A 494 -0.87 19.68 -3.58
C ALA A 494 0.37 20.02 -2.72
N ASN A 495 0.17 20.33 -1.45
CA ASN A 495 1.28 20.62 -0.53
C ASN A 495 2.15 19.37 -0.30
N LEU A 496 1.57 18.20 -0.10
CA LEU A 496 2.34 16.94 0.03
C LEU A 496 3.07 16.58 -1.27
N GLN A 497 2.41 16.75 -2.41
CA GLN A 497 3.05 16.54 -3.72
C GLN A 497 4.23 17.49 -3.91
N TRP A 498 4.12 18.77 -3.50
CA TRP A 498 5.21 19.72 -3.52
C TRP A 498 6.39 19.32 -2.61
N ILE A 499 6.07 18.81 -1.42
CA ILE A 499 7.10 18.31 -0.49
C ILE A 499 7.84 17.12 -1.12
N LEU A 500 7.14 16.16 -1.72
CA LEU A 500 7.76 15.04 -2.42
C LEU A 500 8.66 15.50 -3.55
N GLU A 501 8.21 16.44 -4.40
CA GLU A 501 9.03 16.99 -5.49
C GLU A 501 10.30 17.66 -4.98
N SER A 502 10.19 18.44 -3.89
CA SER A 502 11.34 19.08 -3.26
C SER A 502 12.37 18.06 -2.74
N GLN A 503 11.87 16.95 -2.16
CA GLN A 503 12.72 15.86 -1.72
C GLN A 503 13.37 15.11 -2.91
N LEU A 504 12.63 14.86 -3.99
CA LEU A 504 13.14 14.23 -5.22
C LEU A 504 14.22 15.10 -5.88
N ILE A 505 14.03 16.43 -5.98
CA ILE A 505 15.03 17.36 -6.50
C ILE A 505 16.31 17.28 -5.65
N THR A 506 16.17 17.28 -4.33
CA THR A 506 17.30 17.17 -3.41
C THR A 506 18.04 15.84 -3.57
N PHE A 507 17.30 14.74 -3.65
CA PHE A 507 17.84 13.39 -3.86
C PHE A 507 18.60 13.28 -5.19
N GLU A 508 18.03 13.79 -6.29
CA GLU A 508 18.63 13.76 -7.63
C GLU A 508 19.83 14.69 -7.79
N SER A 509 19.96 15.71 -6.92
CA SER A 509 21.10 16.61 -6.93
C SER A 509 22.36 16.07 -6.26
N GLN A 510 22.27 14.89 -5.62
CA GLN A 510 23.42 14.25 -4.98
C GLN A 510 24.51 13.90 -5.99
N PRO A 511 25.79 13.97 -5.60
CA PRO A 511 26.90 13.57 -6.46
C PRO A 511 27.03 12.05 -6.46
N TRP A 512 26.22 11.38 -7.29
CA TRP A 512 26.31 9.92 -7.43
C TRP A 512 27.68 9.50 -7.94
N PRO A 513 28.34 8.45 -7.36
CA PRO A 513 29.65 7.98 -7.80
C PRO A 513 29.62 7.56 -9.28
N SER A 514 30.60 8.03 -10.07
CA SER A 514 30.83 7.47 -11.40
C SER A 514 31.63 6.16 -11.26
N LYS A 515 31.29 5.12 -12.05
CA LYS A 515 32.03 3.84 -12.05
C LYS A 515 33.53 3.97 -12.40
N GLU A 516 33.96 5.06 -12.98
CA GLU A 516 35.38 5.31 -13.32
C GLU A 516 36.30 5.47 -12.10
N GLY A 517 35.73 5.65 -10.87
CA GLY A 517 36.52 5.82 -9.64
C GLY A 517 36.73 4.58 -8.78
N SER A 518 36.09 3.46 -9.07
CA SER A 518 36.26 2.22 -8.30
C SER A 518 37.32 1.30 -8.89
N GLN A 519 38.57 1.78 -9.03
CA GLN A 519 39.71 0.89 -9.05
C GLN A 519 39.89 0.38 -7.61
N HIS A 520 39.59 -0.89 -7.38
CA HIS A 520 40.05 -1.57 -6.17
C HIS A 520 41.56 -1.32 -6.03
N PRO A 521 42.04 -0.91 -4.84
CA PRO A 521 43.48 -0.93 -4.61
C PRO A 521 43.96 -2.37 -4.85
N PRO A 522 45.13 -2.57 -5.47
CA PRO A 522 45.68 -3.89 -5.64
C PRO A 522 45.83 -4.53 -4.27
N ASN A 523 45.33 -5.75 -4.10
CA ASN A 523 45.51 -6.55 -2.89
C ASN A 523 47.01 -6.62 -2.58
N PRO A 524 47.44 -6.47 -1.30
CA PRO A 524 48.81 -6.59 -0.88
C PRO A 524 49.37 -8.01 -1.08
#